data_055f5403fc86438c8a09d68b4abcc1ca
#
_entry.id   055f5403fc86438c8a09d68b4abcc1ca
#
_cell.length_a   1.000
_cell.length_b   1.000
_cell.length_c   1.000
_cell.angle_alpha   90.00
_cell.angle_beta   90.00
_cell.angle_gamma   90.00
#
_symmetry.space_group_name_H-M   'P 1'
#
loop_
_entity.id
_entity.type
_entity.pdbx_description
1 polymer ?
#
loop_
_entity_poly.entity_id
_entity_poly.type
_entity_poly.pdbx_seq_one_letter_code
_entity_poly.pdbx_strand_id
1 'polypeptide(L)'
;MSAEDDVRTVSRAWDAVLVGNDAALVADFMTDDWVYVGPAGATSKSDIIGWIASGRLAHHTMTVVDGERIARAGDTVILTARKTSSGTWDGTPYEADEWITQIYVNASGRWQCAFSQKTDVQLTVR
;
A
#
# COMPACT_ATOMS: atom_id res chain seq x y z
N MET A 1 15.78 17.32 -2.91
CA MET A 1 14.47 16.70 -3.12
C MET A 1 13.64 16.83 -1.85
N SER A 2 12.39 17.08 -1.99
CA SER A 2 11.49 17.21 -0.84
C SER A 2 11.14 15.84 -0.26
N ALA A 3 10.69 15.83 1.00
CA ALA A 3 10.17 14.62 1.63
C ALA A 3 8.98 14.05 0.84
N GLU A 4 8.14 14.92 0.31
CA GLU A 4 6.98 14.52 -0.49
C GLU A 4 7.42 13.80 -1.78
N ASP A 5 8.44 14.30 -2.47
CA ASP A 5 8.98 13.65 -3.66
C ASP A 5 9.62 12.31 -3.34
N ASP A 6 10.36 12.23 -2.22
CA ASP A 6 10.97 10.99 -1.77
C ASP A 6 9.92 9.92 -1.48
N VAL A 7 8.84 10.30 -0.81
CA VAL A 7 7.74 9.35 -0.49
C VAL A 7 7.01 8.93 -1.76
N ARG A 8 6.80 9.84 -2.70
CA ARG A 8 6.19 9.47 -3.99
C ARG A 8 7.03 8.41 -4.70
N THR A 9 8.34 8.59 -4.72
CA THR A 9 9.28 7.62 -5.30
C THR A 9 9.21 6.29 -4.57
N VAL A 10 9.24 6.30 -3.24
CA VAL A 10 9.14 5.08 -2.42
C VAL A 10 7.82 4.36 -2.64
N SER A 11 6.71 5.08 -2.70
CA SER A 11 5.39 4.51 -2.93
C SER A 11 5.30 3.79 -4.29
N ARG A 12 5.85 4.40 -5.34
CA ARG A 12 5.89 3.77 -6.67
C ARG A 12 6.78 2.55 -6.71
N ALA A 13 7.92 2.60 -6.02
CA ALA A 13 8.81 1.44 -5.89
C ALA A 13 8.11 0.30 -5.14
N TRP A 14 7.37 0.60 -4.10
CA TRP A 14 6.63 -0.41 -3.34
C TRP A 14 5.53 -1.06 -4.18
N ASP A 15 4.78 -0.27 -4.94
CA ASP A 15 3.79 -0.82 -5.87
C ASP A 15 4.41 -1.83 -6.84
N ALA A 16 5.57 -1.52 -7.40
CA ALA A 16 6.29 -2.42 -8.29
C ALA A 16 6.75 -3.71 -7.59
N VAL A 17 7.22 -3.58 -6.35
CA VAL A 17 7.65 -4.72 -5.53
C VAL A 17 6.47 -5.61 -5.15
N LEU A 18 5.31 -5.03 -4.85
CA LEU A 18 4.09 -5.80 -4.56
C LEU A 18 3.71 -6.70 -5.73
N VAL A 19 3.79 -6.20 -6.94
CA VAL A 19 3.50 -6.99 -8.16
C VAL A 19 4.49 -8.13 -8.34
N GLY A 20 5.71 -7.99 -7.83
CA GLY A 20 6.71 -9.05 -7.86
C GLY A 20 6.50 -10.18 -6.86
N ASN A 21 5.64 -9.97 -5.85
CA ASN A 21 5.27 -10.98 -4.85
C ASN A 21 6.45 -11.59 -4.07
N ASP A 22 7.53 -10.86 -3.92
CA ASP A 22 8.64 -11.24 -3.06
C ASP A 22 8.37 -10.68 -1.66
N ALA A 23 7.98 -11.55 -0.74
CA ALA A 23 7.55 -11.15 0.60
C ALA A 23 8.63 -10.37 1.37
N ALA A 24 9.89 -10.76 1.25
CA ALA A 24 10.98 -10.08 1.95
C ALA A 24 11.17 -8.64 1.42
N LEU A 25 11.09 -8.45 0.09
CA LEU A 25 11.19 -7.12 -0.51
C LEU A 25 9.99 -6.25 -0.14
N VAL A 26 8.78 -6.83 -0.14
CA VAL A 26 7.57 -6.10 0.30
C VAL A 26 7.70 -5.65 1.75
N ALA A 27 8.13 -6.54 2.64
CA ALA A 27 8.29 -6.26 4.06
C ALA A 27 9.26 -5.12 4.36
N ASP A 28 10.26 -4.94 3.51
CA ASP A 28 11.30 -3.93 3.70
C ASP A 28 10.76 -2.49 3.60
N PHE A 29 9.61 -2.30 2.96
CA PHE A 29 8.95 -0.99 2.85
C PHE A 29 8.05 -0.67 4.05
N MET A 30 7.92 -1.59 5.00
CA MET A 30 6.94 -1.51 6.08
C MET A 30 7.64 -1.42 7.43
N THR A 31 7.13 -0.57 8.32
CA THR A 31 7.56 -0.59 9.70
C THR A 31 7.09 -1.87 10.38
N ASP A 32 7.73 -2.27 11.49
CA ASP A 32 7.36 -3.50 12.18
C ASP A 32 5.93 -3.48 12.73
N ASP A 33 5.45 -2.30 13.07
CA ASP A 33 4.09 -2.10 13.60
C ASP A 33 3.07 -1.67 12.53
N TRP A 34 3.43 -1.79 11.25
CA TRP A 34 2.51 -1.48 10.16
C TRP A 34 1.20 -2.26 10.31
N VAL A 35 0.11 -1.59 10.00
CA VAL A 35 -1.22 -2.18 9.95
C VAL A 35 -1.95 -1.69 8.71
N TYR A 36 -2.78 -2.55 8.15
CA TYR A 36 -3.70 -2.23 7.09
C TYR A 36 -5.12 -2.29 7.64
N VAL A 37 -5.89 -1.26 7.40
CA VAL A 37 -7.32 -1.21 7.74
C VAL A 37 -8.13 -1.17 6.45
N GLY A 38 -9.05 -2.09 6.31
CA GLY A 38 -9.98 -2.18 5.19
C GLY A 38 -11.37 -2.57 5.67
N PRO A 39 -12.30 -2.86 4.75
CA PRO A 39 -13.68 -3.21 5.11
C PRO A 39 -13.81 -4.41 6.05
N ALA A 40 -12.86 -5.34 5.97
CA ALA A 40 -12.88 -6.56 6.80
C ALA A 40 -12.20 -6.37 8.17
N GLY A 41 -11.62 -5.21 8.43
CA GLY A 41 -10.94 -4.92 9.69
C GLY A 41 -9.45 -4.64 9.54
N ALA A 42 -8.68 -4.88 10.60
CA ALA A 42 -7.26 -4.59 10.66
C ALA A 42 -6.43 -5.85 10.39
N THR A 43 -5.38 -5.70 9.61
CA THR A 43 -4.44 -6.77 9.25
C THR A 43 -3.03 -6.34 9.62
N SER A 44 -2.30 -7.19 10.32
CA SER A 44 -0.93 -6.93 10.73
C SER A 44 0.08 -7.15 9.59
N LYS A 45 1.28 -6.59 9.77
CA LYS A 45 2.40 -6.87 8.86
C LYS A 45 2.69 -8.37 8.76
N SER A 46 2.75 -9.07 9.89
CA SER A 46 3.08 -10.49 9.89
C SER A 46 2.04 -11.32 9.14
N ASP A 47 0.76 -10.96 9.24
CA ASP A 47 -0.31 -11.66 8.52
C ASP A 47 -0.16 -11.46 7.01
N ILE A 48 -0.06 -10.22 6.54
CA ILE A 48 -0.01 -9.97 5.09
C ILE A 48 1.27 -10.50 4.46
N ILE A 49 2.39 -10.38 5.14
CA ILE A 49 3.67 -10.92 4.65
C ILE A 49 3.62 -12.45 4.60
N GLY A 50 3.00 -13.09 5.58
CA GLY A 50 2.79 -14.53 5.57
C GLY A 50 1.90 -14.99 4.41
N TRP A 51 0.86 -14.23 4.10
CA TRP A 51 -0.02 -14.54 2.96
C TRP A 51 0.69 -14.39 1.62
N ILE A 52 1.54 -13.38 1.47
CA ILE A 52 2.34 -13.20 0.25
C ILE A 52 3.38 -14.32 0.13
N ALA A 53 4.07 -14.63 1.22
CA ALA A 53 5.11 -15.67 1.23
C ALA A 53 4.56 -17.05 0.89
N SER A 54 3.34 -17.36 1.35
CA SER A 54 2.69 -18.65 1.07
C SER A 54 2.02 -18.71 -0.30
N GLY A 55 1.92 -17.58 -1.01
CA GLY A 55 1.20 -17.49 -2.28
C GLY A 55 -0.32 -17.38 -2.12
N ARG A 56 -0.84 -17.33 -0.89
CA ARG A 56 -2.27 -17.15 -0.64
C ARG A 56 -2.77 -15.81 -1.17
N LEU A 57 -1.97 -14.76 -1.00
CA LEU A 57 -2.19 -13.46 -1.60
C LEU A 57 -1.14 -13.21 -2.67
N ALA A 58 -1.57 -12.95 -3.89
CA ALA A 58 -0.69 -12.57 -4.98
C ALA A 58 -1.22 -11.32 -5.67
N HIS A 59 -0.32 -10.38 -5.95
CA HIS A 59 -0.65 -9.16 -6.67
C HIS A 59 -0.20 -9.30 -8.12
N HIS A 60 -1.07 -8.95 -9.07
CA HIS A 60 -0.75 -8.97 -10.50
C HIS A 60 -0.56 -7.56 -11.06
N THR A 61 -1.38 -6.61 -10.62
CA THR A 61 -1.28 -5.20 -11.03
C THR A 61 -1.51 -4.28 -9.83
N MET A 62 -0.90 -3.11 -9.90
CA MET A 62 -1.11 -2.04 -8.93
C MET A 62 -0.83 -0.73 -9.65
N THR A 63 -1.87 0.06 -9.91
CA THR A 63 -1.77 1.25 -10.75
C THR A 63 -2.42 2.45 -10.08
N VAL A 64 -1.69 3.55 -9.98
CA VAL A 64 -2.27 4.84 -9.57
C VAL A 64 -3.06 5.37 -10.76
N VAL A 65 -4.34 5.65 -10.57
CA VAL A 65 -5.21 6.11 -11.67
C VAL A 65 -5.67 7.55 -11.52
N ASP A 66 -5.74 8.07 -10.29
CA ASP A 66 -6.21 9.44 -10.07
C ASP A 66 -5.91 9.93 -8.65
N GLY A 67 -6.02 11.25 -8.48
CA GLY A 67 -6.18 11.89 -7.18
C GLY A 67 -5.02 11.77 -6.21
N GLU A 68 -3.81 11.54 -6.71
CA GLU A 68 -2.66 11.47 -5.80
C GLU A 68 -2.47 12.79 -5.07
N ARG A 69 -2.57 12.72 -3.74
CA ARG A 69 -2.39 13.85 -2.86
C ARG A 69 -1.34 13.50 -1.81
N ILE A 70 -0.39 14.39 -1.62
CA ILE A 70 0.66 14.25 -0.63
C ILE A 70 0.63 15.44 0.31
N ALA A 71 0.69 15.18 1.61
CA ALA A 71 0.78 16.20 2.64
C ALA A 71 1.83 15.81 3.66
N ARG A 72 2.61 16.79 4.09
CA ARG A 72 3.63 16.60 5.12
C ARG A 72 3.12 17.10 6.47
N ALA A 73 3.36 16.31 7.52
CA ALA A 73 3.10 16.68 8.90
C ALA A 73 4.33 16.33 9.74
N GLY A 74 5.23 17.31 9.94
CA GLY A 74 6.50 17.08 10.63
C GLY A 74 7.37 16.07 9.88
N ASP A 75 7.74 15.00 10.55
CA ASP A 75 8.54 13.90 9.98
C ASP A 75 7.68 12.80 9.34
N THR A 76 6.40 13.09 9.15
CA THR A 76 5.43 12.15 8.61
C THR A 76 4.89 12.69 7.29
N VAL A 77 4.72 11.81 6.32
CA VAL A 77 4.09 12.15 5.04
C VAL A 77 2.86 11.27 4.85
N ILE A 78 1.75 11.90 4.49
CA ILE A 78 0.48 11.23 4.23
C ILE A 78 0.24 11.25 2.73
N LEU A 79 0.09 10.08 2.14
CA LEU A 79 -0.17 9.92 0.71
C LEU A 79 -1.52 9.27 0.50
N THR A 80 -2.37 9.93 -0.26
CA THR A 80 -3.67 9.38 -0.66
C THR A 80 -3.75 9.33 -2.18
N ALA A 81 -4.21 8.20 -2.71
CA ALA A 81 -4.40 8.03 -4.15
C ALA A 81 -5.51 7.02 -4.43
N ARG A 82 -6.15 7.17 -5.58
CA ARG A 82 -7.00 6.12 -6.13
C ARG A 82 -6.13 5.15 -6.92
N LYS A 83 -6.22 3.87 -6.58
CA LYS A 83 -5.46 2.81 -7.24
C LYS A 83 -6.40 1.70 -7.70
N THR A 84 -6.10 1.15 -8.86
CA THR A 84 -6.68 -0.11 -9.30
C THR A 84 -5.65 -1.21 -9.10
N SER A 85 -6.11 -2.39 -8.74
CA SER A 85 -5.26 -3.55 -8.55
C SER A 85 -5.98 -4.82 -8.96
N SER A 86 -5.20 -5.85 -9.20
CA SER A 86 -5.71 -7.19 -9.44
C SER A 86 -4.75 -8.21 -8.84
N GLY A 87 -5.26 -9.40 -8.62
CA GLY A 87 -4.46 -10.48 -8.06
C GLY A 87 -5.30 -11.71 -7.79
N THR A 88 -4.84 -12.54 -6.85
CA THR A 88 -5.57 -13.70 -6.38
C THR A 88 -5.56 -13.77 -4.87
N TRP A 89 -6.66 -14.28 -4.32
CA TRP A 89 -6.79 -14.62 -2.92
C TRP A 89 -7.25 -16.08 -2.82
N ASP A 90 -6.42 -16.93 -2.22
CA ASP A 90 -6.64 -18.37 -2.19
C ASP A 90 -6.95 -18.95 -3.58
N GLY A 91 -6.24 -18.46 -4.61
CA GLY A 91 -6.44 -18.87 -5.98
C GLY A 91 -7.63 -18.23 -6.69
N THR A 92 -8.46 -17.48 -5.99
CA THR A 92 -9.61 -16.79 -6.60
C THR A 92 -9.20 -15.41 -7.10
N PRO A 93 -9.38 -15.12 -8.39
CA PRO A 93 -9.06 -13.79 -8.94
C PRO A 93 -9.90 -12.69 -8.30
N TYR A 94 -9.27 -11.53 -8.09
CA TYR A 94 -9.95 -10.32 -7.65
C TYR A 94 -9.51 -9.11 -8.46
N GLU A 95 -10.36 -8.12 -8.50
CA GLU A 95 -10.04 -6.78 -8.97
C GLU A 95 -10.49 -5.78 -7.92
N ALA A 96 -9.72 -4.72 -7.74
CA ALA A 96 -10.04 -3.69 -6.76
C ALA A 96 -9.85 -2.31 -7.37
N ASP A 97 -10.71 -1.39 -6.96
CA ASP A 97 -10.63 0.03 -7.27
C ASP A 97 -10.86 0.77 -5.96
N GLU A 98 -9.79 1.36 -5.41
CA GLU A 98 -9.79 1.80 -4.03
C GLU A 98 -9.12 3.15 -3.88
N TRP A 99 -9.65 3.96 -2.94
CA TRP A 99 -8.91 5.06 -2.34
C TRP A 99 -8.01 4.46 -1.26
N ILE A 100 -6.72 4.75 -1.36
CA ILE A 100 -5.72 4.24 -0.42
C ILE A 100 -5.01 5.42 0.21
N THR A 101 -5.02 5.45 1.55
CA THR A 101 -4.25 6.42 2.32
C THR A 101 -3.14 5.68 3.04
N GLN A 102 -1.91 6.17 2.91
CA GLN A 102 -0.74 5.60 3.53
C GLN A 102 -0.01 6.67 4.33
N ILE A 103 0.49 6.27 5.48
CA ILE A 103 1.30 7.13 6.34
C ILE A 103 2.73 6.62 6.28
N TYR A 104 3.64 7.48 5.82
CA TYR A 104 5.06 7.18 5.74
C TYR A 104 5.82 7.93 6.82
N VAL A 105 6.76 7.24 7.44
CA VAL A 105 7.65 7.80 8.45
C VAL A 105 9.10 7.62 8.02
N ASN A 106 9.95 8.55 8.40
CA ASN A 106 11.38 8.45 8.16
C ASN A 106 12.06 7.96 9.43
N ALA A 107 12.65 6.77 9.36
CA ALA A 107 13.44 6.21 10.44
C ALA A 107 14.82 5.87 9.89
N SER A 108 15.87 6.42 10.52
CA SER A 108 17.26 6.15 10.12
C SER A 108 17.55 6.48 8.65
N GLY A 109 16.94 7.54 8.11
CA GLY A 109 17.17 7.98 6.74
C GLY A 109 16.36 7.23 5.69
N ARG A 110 15.46 6.32 6.10
CA ARG A 110 14.60 5.57 5.19
C ARG A 110 13.14 5.89 5.43
N TRP A 111 12.43 6.09 4.33
CA TRP A 111 10.98 6.22 4.37
C TRP A 111 10.34 4.83 4.32
N GLN A 112 9.51 4.54 5.32
CA GLN A 112 8.74 3.29 5.38
C GLN A 112 7.29 3.60 5.67
N CYS A 113 6.39 2.76 5.14
CA CYS A 113 4.97 2.88 5.43
C CYS A 113 4.67 2.28 6.81
N ALA A 114 4.01 3.08 7.65
CA ALA A 114 3.60 2.67 8.98
C ALA A 114 2.12 2.30 9.06
N PHE A 115 1.32 2.73 8.09
CA PHE A 115 -0.12 2.53 8.10
C PHE A 115 -0.69 2.64 6.70
N SER A 116 -1.63 1.78 6.36
CA SER A 116 -2.40 1.85 5.12
C SER A 116 -3.88 1.68 5.43
N GLN A 117 -4.71 2.49 4.79
CA GLN A 117 -6.16 2.34 4.85
C GLN A 117 -6.73 2.34 3.45
N LYS A 118 -7.66 1.44 3.20
CA LYS A 118 -8.32 1.30 1.91
C LYS A 118 -9.82 1.46 2.06
N THR A 119 -10.40 2.15 1.09
CA THR A 119 -11.85 2.34 0.98
C THR A 119 -12.22 2.09 -0.47
N ASP A 120 -13.20 1.23 -0.70
CA ASP A 120 -13.68 0.97 -2.06
C ASP A 120 -14.21 2.25 -2.70
N VAL A 121 -13.86 2.44 -3.96
CA VAL A 121 -14.43 3.54 -4.73
C VAL A 121 -15.91 3.28 -4.93
N GLN A 122 -16.71 4.23 -4.51
CA GLN A 122 -18.15 4.14 -4.67
C GLN A 122 -18.58 4.92 -5.89
N LEU A 123 -19.20 4.21 -6.84
CA LEU A 123 -19.79 4.86 -8.00
C LEU A 123 -21.11 5.49 -7.57
N THR A 124 -21.20 6.80 -7.69
CA THR A 124 -22.41 7.53 -7.38
C THR A 124 -23.19 7.77 -8.63
N VAL A 125 -24.40 7.24 -8.66
CA VAL A 125 -25.36 7.52 -9.73
C VAL A 125 -26.21 8.71 -9.28
N ARG A 126 -26.26 9.71 -10.12
CA ARG A 126 -27.03 10.92 -9.84
C ARG A 126 -28.08 11.14 -10.92
#